data_ff8a516227a70ce7155c3cfc763fc9ec
#
_entry.id   ff8a516227a70ce7155c3cfc763fc9ec
#
_cell.length_a   1.000
_cell.length_b   1.000
_cell.length_c   1.000
_cell.angle_alpha   90.00
_cell.angle_beta   90.00
_cell.angle_gamma   90.00
#
_symmetry.space_group_name_H-M   'P 1'
#
loop_
_entity.id
_entity.type
_entity.pdbx_description
1 polymer ?
#
loop_
_entity_poly.entity_id
_entity_poly.type
_entity_poly.pdbx_seq_one_letter_code
_entity_poly.pdbx_strand_id
1 'polypeptide(L)'
;MDKTAFEQQVRTWREKALSVSMSCGAGRDEAEDIAQDVMLRLWQMHDELERYRSVEAIVALMARQLLRNHQRRKPSEGLEEAMIVSLATSPHEELEIKENDEWLTRKLQQLPTTQRTLLYMRQVERRTHEEIAQLLGIETTSVSTLLARARRSLLEEIKRRNNL
;
A
#
# COMPACT_ATOMS: atom_id res chain seq x y z
N MET A 1 -14.07 2.75 -13.29
CA MET A 1 -14.80 4.00 -12.96
C MET A 1 -14.41 5.08 -13.96
N ASP A 2 -15.37 5.71 -14.58
CA ASP A 2 -15.06 6.77 -15.53
C ASP A 2 -14.71 8.09 -14.83
N LYS A 3 -14.19 9.04 -15.60
CA LYS A 3 -13.72 10.32 -15.06
C LYS A 3 -14.83 11.08 -14.32
N THR A 4 -16.02 11.12 -14.89
CA THR A 4 -17.15 11.86 -14.30
C THR A 4 -17.57 11.28 -12.95
N ALA A 5 -17.69 9.95 -12.88
CA ALA A 5 -18.02 9.27 -11.63
C ALA A 5 -16.93 9.49 -10.57
N PHE A 6 -15.67 9.45 -10.97
CA PHE A 6 -14.56 9.74 -10.08
C PHE A 6 -14.64 11.15 -9.52
N GLU A 7 -14.86 12.14 -10.40
CA GLU A 7 -14.94 13.55 -9.99
C GLU A 7 -16.09 13.81 -9.00
N GLN A 8 -17.18 13.07 -9.11
CA GLN A 8 -18.30 13.20 -8.18
C GLN A 8 -17.96 12.72 -6.78
N GLN A 9 -17.02 11.79 -6.66
CA GLN A 9 -16.63 11.20 -5.38
C GLN A 9 -15.37 11.84 -4.77
N VAL A 10 -14.60 12.58 -5.54
CA VAL A 10 -13.32 13.14 -5.12
C VAL A 10 -13.44 13.94 -3.82
N ARG A 11 -14.46 14.77 -3.72
CA ARG A 11 -14.64 15.63 -2.54
C ARG A 11 -14.83 14.80 -1.28
N THR A 12 -15.68 13.79 -1.34
CA THR A 12 -15.96 12.89 -0.21
C THR A 12 -14.70 12.15 0.20
N TRP A 13 -13.98 11.59 -0.76
CA TRP A 13 -12.75 10.85 -0.48
C TRP A 13 -11.64 11.74 0.05
N ARG A 14 -11.55 12.95 -0.47
CA ARG A 14 -10.57 13.93 0.01
C ARG A 14 -10.85 14.31 1.47
N GLU A 15 -12.09 14.57 1.80
CA GLU A 15 -12.50 14.88 3.16
C GLU A 15 -12.19 13.72 4.10
N LYS A 16 -12.42 12.49 3.65
CA LYS A 16 -12.10 11.29 4.43
C LYS A 16 -10.59 11.19 4.69
N ALA A 17 -9.78 11.41 3.66
CA ALA A 17 -8.31 11.38 3.80
C ALA A 17 -7.82 12.44 4.79
N LEU A 18 -8.37 13.65 4.70
CA LEU A 18 -8.04 14.74 5.64
C LEU A 18 -8.40 14.35 7.07
N SER A 19 -9.62 13.85 7.27
CA SER A 19 -10.12 13.48 8.60
C SER A 19 -9.27 12.39 9.23
N VAL A 20 -8.96 11.34 8.49
CA VAL A 20 -8.14 10.23 8.98
C VAL A 20 -6.74 10.70 9.33
N SER A 21 -6.11 11.50 8.46
CA SER A 21 -4.76 12.01 8.69
C SER A 21 -4.70 12.87 9.94
N MET A 22 -5.65 13.76 10.13
CA MET A 22 -5.72 14.63 11.31
C MET A 22 -6.00 13.82 12.57
N SER A 23 -6.85 12.81 12.51
CA SER A 23 -7.12 11.91 13.63
C SER A 23 -5.87 11.16 14.09
N CYS A 24 -4.96 10.90 13.16
CA CYS A 24 -3.70 10.20 13.44
C CYS A 24 -2.57 11.14 13.83
N GLY A 25 -2.85 12.42 14.02
CA GLY A 25 -1.89 13.38 14.53
C GLY A 25 -1.25 14.33 13.52
N ALA A 26 -1.70 14.29 12.26
CA ALA A 26 -1.18 15.21 11.25
C ALA A 26 -1.67 16.64 11.49
N GLY A 27 -0.81 17.61 11.24
CA GLY A 27 -1.23 19.01 11.14
C GLY A 27 -2.02 19.20 9.84
N ARG A 28 -2.68 20.35 9.72
CA ARG A 28 -3.55 20.61 8.57
C ARG A 28 -2.80 20.57 7.23
N ASP A 29 -1.62 21.20 7.17
CA ASP A 29 -0.83 21.25 5.92
C ASP A 29 -0.35 19.85 5.53
N GLU A 30 0.12 19.06 6.48
CA GLU A 30 0.52 17.68 6.25
C GLU A 30 -0.67 16.84 5.80
N ALA A 31 -1.83 17.01 6.43
CA ALA A 31 -3.04 16.28 6.07
C ALA A 31 -3.48 16.62 4.65
N GLU A 32 -3.36 17.87 4.23
CA GLU A 32 -3.68 18.28 2.86
C GLU A 32 -2.74 17.65 1.84
N ASP A 33 -1.45 17.57 2.14
CA ASP A 33 -0.48 16.91 1.29
C ASP A 33 -0.79 15.42 1.15
N ILE A 34 -1.14 14.78 2.25
CA ILE A 34 -1.52 13.36 2.24
C ILE A 34 -2.80 13.15 1.44
N ALA A 35 -3.80 14.01 1.63
CA ALA A 35 -5.05 13.91 0.89
C ALA A 35 -4.82 14.04 -0.63
N GLN A 36 -3.95 14.93 -1.04
CA GLN A 36 -3.59 15.09 -2.44
C GLN A 36 -2.93 13.83 -2.99
N ASP A 37 -1.99 13.27 -2.24
CA ASP A 37 -1.32 12.02 -2.61
C ASP A 37 -2.33 10.85 -2.72
N VAL A 38 -3.26 10.76 -1.78
CA VAL A 38 -4.30 9.73 -1.81
C VAL A 38 -5.15 9.87 -3.08
N MET A 39 -5.56 11.09 -3.40
CA MET A 39 -6.36 11.34 -4.61
C MET A 39 -5.61 10.94 -5.87
N LEU A 40 -4.33 11.28 -5.94
CA LEU A 40 -3.51 10.91 -7.09
C LEU A 40 -3.41 9.39 -7.24
N ARG A 41 -3.20 8.67 -6.14
CA ARG A 41 -3.13 7.21 -6.15
C ARG A 41 -4.47 6.57 -6.52
N LEU A 42 -5.57 7.11 -6.04
CA LEU A 42 -6.90 6.64 -6.42
C LEU A 42 -7.14 6.83 -7.91
N TRP A 43 -6.71 7.96 -8.46
CA TRP A 43 -6.83 8.20 -9.90
C TRP A 43 -6.01 7.19 -10.70
N GLN A 44 -4.80 6.88 -10.26
CA GLN A 44 -3.96 5.88 -10.92
C GLN A 44 -4.60 4.49 -10.95
N MET A 45 -5.45 4.19 -9.99
CA MET A 45 -6.14 2.90 -9.90
C MET A 45 -7.65 3.01 -10.15
N HIS A 46 -8.08 4.07 -10.82
CA HIS A 46 -9.52 4.34 -10.99
C HIS A 46 -10.28 3.19 -11.69
N ASP A 47 -9.64 2.47 -12.59
CA ASP A 47 -10.26 1.34 -13.28
C ASP A 47 -10.53 0.15 -12.35
N GLU A 48 -9.82 0.09 -11.22
CA GLU A 48 -9.95 -1.01 -10.27
C GLU A 48 -10.89 -0.69 -9.11
N LEU A 49 -11.29 0.57 -8.93
CA LEU A 49 -12.07 1.00 -7.79
C LEU A 49 -13.43 0.31 -7.69
N GLU A 50 -14.01 -0.05 -8.81
CA GLU A 50 -15.31 -0.74 -8.84
C GLU A 50 -15.26 -2.15 -8.25
N ARG A 51 -14.08 -2.73 -8.14
CA ARG A 51 -13.87 -4.05 -7.54
C ARG A 51 -14.01 -4.02 -6.02
N TYR A 52 -13.93 -2.84 -5.43
CA TYR A 52 -13.94 -2.69 -3.98
C TYR A 52 -15.30 -2.20 -3.51
N ARG A 53 -15.81 -2.82 -2.44
CA ARG A 53 -17.09 -2.44 -1.85
C ARG A 53 -17.00 -1.08 -1.16
N SER A 54 -15.87 -0.75 -0.58
CA SER A 54 -15.67 0.48 0.17
C SER A 54 -14.36 1.15 -0.23
N VAL A 55 -14.47 2.16 -1.09
CA VAL A 55 -13.32 3.00 -1.46
C VAL A 55 -12.87 3.83 -0.27
N GLU A 56 -13.81 4.23 0.59
CA GLU A 56 -13.48 4.98 1.81
C GLU A 56 -12.53 4.21 2.73
N ALA A 57 -12.70 2.90 2.83
CA ALA A 57 -11.78 2.06 3.61
C ALA A 57 -10.37 2.09 3.03
N ILE A 58 -10.26 2.06 1.69
CA ILE A 58 -8.98 2.15 1.01
C ILE A 58 -8.35 3.53 1.24
N VAL A 59 -9.14 4.59 1.14
CA VAL A 59 -8.70 5.96 1.42
C VAL A 59 -8.12 6.07 2.82
N ALA A 60 -8.82 5.54 3.82
CA ALA A 60 -8.36 5.57 5.21
C ALA A 60 -7.03 4.83 5.38
N LEU A 61 -6.88 3.68 4.75
CA LEU A 61 -5.65 2.90 4.81
C LEU A 61 -4.48 3.61 4.14
N MET A 62 -4.72 4.17 2.96
CA MET A 62 -3.71 4.93 2.23
C MET A 62 -3.26 6.15 3.04
N ALA A 63 -4.21 6.86 3.63
CA ALA A 63 -3.90 8.04 4.43
C ALA A 63 -3.01 7.69 5.62
N ARG A 64 -3.34 6.63 6.34
CA ARG A 64 -2.54 6.16 7.48
C ARG A 64 -1.14 5.74 7.05
N GLN A 65 -1.04 5.01 5.96
CA GLN A 65 0.24 4.56 5.43
C GLN A 65 1.12 5.73 5.02
N LEU A 66 0.56 6.67 4.26
CA LEU A 66 1.29 7.85 3.80
C LEU A 66 1.73 8.74 4.95
N LEU A 67 0.88 8.87 5.97
CA LEU A 67 1.24 9.64 7.15
C LEU A 67 2.42 9.02 7.87
N ARG A 68 2.43 7.70 8.04
CA ARG A 68 3.57 7.00 8.63
C ARG A 68 4.85 7.23 7.84
N ASN A 69 4.76 7.16 6.52
CA ASN A 69 5.92 7.38 5.65
C ASN A 69 6.44 8.81 5.75
N HIS A 70 5.52 9.78 5.87
CA HIS A 70 5.87 11.19 6.07
C HIS A 70 6.57 11.44 7.40
N GLN A 71 6.07 10.81 8.46
CA GLN A 71 6.63 10.97 9.80
C GLN A 71 7.97 10.27 9.94
N ARG A 72 8.24 9.29 9.11
CA ARG A 72 9.54 8.64 9.02
C ARG A 72 10.36 9.37 7.97
N ARG A 73 11.40 10.07 8.40
CA ARG A 73 12.28 10.80 7.49
C ARG A 73 13.12 9.90 6.59
N LYS A 74 13.16 8.58 6.89
CA LYS A 74 13.85 7.58 6.09
C LYS A 74 12.83 6.57 5.59
N PRO A 75 12.51 6.57 4.28
CA PRO A 75 11.45 5.73 3.73
C PRO A 75 11.69 4.23 3.88
N SER A 76 12.94 3.81 3.98
CA SER A 76 13.30 2.40 4.05
C SER A 76 13.21 1.81 5.45
N GLU A 77 13.07 2.63 6.49
CA GLU A 77 13.02 2.11 7.86
C GLU A 77 11.60 1.76 8.27
N GLY A 78 11.44 0.56 8.79
CA GLY A 78 10.20 0.10 9.39
C GLY A 78 9.30 -0.65 8.43
N LEU A 79 8.50 0.04 7.64
CA LEU A 79 7.48 -0.61 6.82
C LEU A 79 8.03 -1.51 5.73
N GLU A 80 8.84 -0.97 4.86
CA GLU A 80 9.44 -1.73 3.77
C GLU A 80 10.36 -2.82 4.30
N GLU A 81 11.12 -2.52 5.34
CA GLU A 81 12.01 -3.50 5.96
C GLU A 81 11.21 -4.65 6.57
N ALA A 82 10.11 -4.37 7.25
CA ALA A 82 9.24 -5.40 7.80
C ALA A 82 8.63 -6.27 6.70
N MET A 83 8.21 -5.66 5.59
CA MET A 83 7.70 -6.39 4.42
C MET A 83 8.77 -7.28 3.81
N ILE A 84 9.99 -6.77 3.69
CA ILE A 84 11.12 -7.49 3.12
C ILE A 84 11.43 -8.75 3.93
N VAL A 85 11.56 -8.58 5.23
CA VAL A 85 11.84 -9.71 6.14
C VAL A 85 10.74 -10.76 6.05
N SER A 86 9.48 -10.32 5.98
CA SER A 86 8.35 -11.23 5.87
C SER A 86 8.29 -12.00 4.56
N LEU A 87 8.89 -11.45 3.51
CA LEU A 87 8.93 -12.09 2.19
C LEU A 87 10.12 -13.04 2.02
N ALA A 88 11.14 -12.89 2.84
CA ALA A 88 12.33 -13.72 2.75
C ALA A 88 12.02 -15.15 3.21
N THR A 89 12.55 -16.12 2.48
CA THR A 89 12.32 -17.55 2.75
C THR A 89 13.48 -18.21 3.48
N SER A 90 14.62 -17.52 3.60
CA SER A 90 15.81 -18.03 4.27
C SER A 90 16.61 -16.88 4.88
N PRO A 91 17.43 -17.16 5.91
CA PRO A 91 18.30 -16.15 6.51
C PRO A 91 19.26 -15.50 5.51
N HIS A 92 19.71 -16.28 4.53
CA HIS A 92 20.60 -15.78 3.48
C HIS A 92 19.88 -14.78 2.58
N GLU A 93 18.66 -15.07 2.19
CA GLU A 93 17.83 -14.16 1.40
C GLU A 93 17.52 -12.88 2.18
N GLU A 94 17.27 -12.98 3.47
CA GLU A 94 17.04 -11.83 4.34
C GLU A 94 18.26 -10.90 4.36
N LEU A 95 19.46 -11.48 4.44
CA LEU A 95 20.69 -10.70 4.48
C LEU A 95 20.91 -9.97 3.16
N GLU A 96 20.71 -10.66 2.04
CA GLU A 96 20.83 -10.06 0.70
C GLU A 96 19.84 -8.92 0.49
N ILE A 97 18.62 -9.10 0.98
CA ILE A 97 17.57 -8.08 0.89
C ILE A 97 17.99 -6.83 1.65
N LYS A 98 18.53 -6.98 2.86
CA LYS A 98 18.98 -5.85 3.68
C LYS A 98 20.10 -5.05 3.02
N GLU A 99 21.03 -5.73 2.35
CA GLU A 99 22.13 -5.06 1.67
C GLU A 99 21.69 -4.23 0.47
N ASN A 100 20.45 -4.42 -0.01
CA ASN A 100 19.93 -3.77 -1.20
C ASN A 100 18.68 -2.94 -0.92
N ASP A 101 18.59 -2.35 0.27
CA ASP A 101 17.42 -1.62 0.75
C ASP A 101 16.88 -0.59 -0.24
N GLU A 102 17.72 0.27 -0.78
CA GLU A 102 17.28 1.33 -1.70
C GLU A 102 16.63 0.77 -2.96
N TRP A 103 17.25 -0.25 -3.53
CA TRP A 103 16.73 -0.92 -4.71
C TRP A 103 15.36 -1.56 -4.41
N LEU A 104 15.28 -2.23 -3.27
CA LEU A 104 14.07 -2.93 -2.87
C LEU A 104 12.94 -1.96 -2.57
N THR A 105 13.25 -0.84 -1.92
CA THR A 105 12.28 0.22 -1.68
C THR A 105 11.70 0.74 -2.99
N ARG A 106 12.55 0.95 -3.99
CA ARG A 106 12.10 1.38 -5.32
C ARG A 106 11.19 0.34 -5.97
N LYS A 107 11.51 -0.93 -5.83
CA LYS A 107 10.68 -2.01 -6.39
C LYS A 107 9.34 -2.12 -5.69
N LEU A 108 9.31 -1.97 -4.38
CA LEU A 108 8.05 -1.91 -3.62
C LEU A 108 7.17 -0.75 -4.08
N GLN A 109 7.78 0.41 -4.32
CA GLN A 109 7.05 1.59 -4.79
C GLN A 109 6.53 1.42 -6.22
N GLN A 110 7.14 0.55 -7.01
CA GLN A 110 6.70 0.25 -8.38
C GLN A 110 5.55 -0.74 -8.44
N LEU A 111 5.27 -1.44 -7.35
CA LEU A 111 4.11 -2.34 -7.31
C LEU A 111 2.82 -1.54 -7.48
N PRO A 112 1.82 -2.11 -8.14
CA PRO A 112 0.49 -1.48 -8.19
C PRO A 112 0.03 -1.12 -6.78
N THR A 113 -0.62 0.03 -6.65
CA THR A 113 -1.04 0.55 -5.34
C THR A 113 -1.85 -0.46 -4.56
N THR A 114 -2.74 -1.20 -5.24
CA THR A 114 -3.56 -2.24 -4.61
C THR A 114 -2.69 -3.33 -3.99
N GLN A 115 -1.70 -3.83 -4.73
CA GLN A 115 -0.81 -4.88 -4.25
C GLN A 115 0.02 -4.40 -3.07
N ARG A 116 0.56 -3.20 -3.15
CA ARG A 116 1.33 -2.61 -2.06
C ARG A 116 0.48 -2.42 -0.81
N THR A 117 -0.75 -1.94 -0.96
CA THR A 117 -1.68 -1.77 0.15
C THR A 117 -2.00 -3.11 0.82
N LEU A 118 -2.26 -4.14 0.01
CA LEU A 118 -2.52 -5.48 0.53
C LEU A 118 -1.33 -6.07 1.29
N LEU A 119 -0.13 -5.88 0.76
CA LEU A 119 1.10 -6.30 1.45
C LEU A 119 1.25 -5.57 2.78
N TYR A 120 0.98 -4.27 2.80
CA TYR A 120 1.01 -3.50 4.02
C TYR A 120 0.04 -4.05 5.06
N MET A 121 -1.21 -4.26 4.67
CA MET A 121 -2.23 -4.80 5.56
C MET A 121 -1.83 -6.15 6.14
N ARG A 122 -1.27 -7.01 5.31
CA ARG A 122 -0.92 -8.38 5.73
C ARG A 122 0.36 -8.42 6.57
N GLN A 123 1.39 -7.71 6.15
CA GLN A 123 2.71 -7.86 6.76
C GLN A 123 2.95 -6.88 7.92
N VAL A 124 2.42 -5.69 7.84
CA VAL A 124 2.64 -4.67 8.88
C VAL A 124 1.48 -4.63 9.87
N GLU A 125 0.25 -4.54 9.37
CA GLU A 125 -0.93 -4.51 10.24
C GLU A 125 -1.32 -5.91 10.72
N ARG A 126 -0.75 -6.95 10.13
CA ARG A 126 -0.97 -8.36 10.48
C ARG A 126 -2.44 -8.76 10.42
N ARG A 127 -3.17 -8.20 9.46
CA ARG A 127 -4.57 -8.56 9.24
C ARG A 127 -4.66 -9.94 8.59
N THR A 128 -5.70 -10.69 8.94
CA THR A 128 -5.98 -11.97 8.27
C THR A 128 -6.53 -11.73 6.87
N HIS A 129 -6.51 -12.75 6.02
CA HIS A 129 -7.09 -12.66 4.68
C HIS A 129 -8.59 -12.32 4.76
N GLU A 130 -9.29 -12.86 5.74
CA GLU A 130 -10.71 -12.60 5.97
C GLU A 130 -10.95 -11.15 6.36
N GLU A 131 -10.13 -10.59 7.24
CA GLU A 131 -10.23 -9.19 7.63
C GLU A 131 -9.98 -8.25 6.46
N ILE A 132 -8.97 -8.54 5.63
CA ILE A 132 -8.66 -7.76 4.44
C ILE A 132 -9.81 -7.84 3.45
N ALA A 133 -10.35 -9.04 3.23
CA ALA A 133 -11.47 -9.27 2.31
C ALA A 133 -12.69 -8.46 2.75
N GLN A 134 -13.00 -8.48 4.02
CA GLN A 134 -14.13 -7.74 4.57
C GLN A 134 -13.93 -6.24 4.44
N LEU A 135 -12.73 -5.75 4.74
CA LEU A 135 -12.41 -4.33 4.69
C LEU A 135 -12.49 -3.79 3.26
N LEU A 136 -11.98 -4.53 2.30
CA LEU A 136 -11.96 -4.11 0.90
C LEU A 136 -13.24 -4.50 0.15
N GLY A 137 -14.06 -5.38 0.72
CA GLY A 137 -15.29 -5.84 0.07
C GLY A 137 -15.04 -6.77 -1.12
N ILE A 138 -13.99 -7.58 -1.04
CA ILE A 138 -13.65 -8.59 -2.07
C ILE A 138 -13.66 -9.98 -1.44
N GLU A 139 -13.59 -11.01 -2.28
CA GLU A 139 -13.53 -12.38 -1.81
C GLU A 139 -12.19 -12.69 -1.15
N THR A 140 -12.19 -13.57 -0.14
CA THR A 140 -10.96 -14.02 0.52
C THR A 140 -10.00 -14.67 -0.46
N THR A 141 -10.52 -15.42 -1.42
CA THR A 141 -9.72 -16.03 -2.48
C THR A 141 -9.03 -14.97 -3.35
N SER A 142 -9.70 -13.85 -3.60
CA SER A 142 -9.12 -12.72 -4.33
C SER A 142 -7.97 -12.10 -3.56
N VAL A 143 -8.09 -11.96 -2.25
CA VAL A 143 -7.01 -11.47 -1.39
C VAL A 143 -5.79 -12.38 -1.50
N SER A 144 -6.00 -13.69 -1.36
CA SER A 144 -4.91 -14.68 -1.48
C SER A 144 -4.22 -14.61 -2.83
N THR A 145 -4.98 -14.50 -3.91
CA THR A 145 -4.44 -14.40 -5.27
C THR A 145 -3.63 -13.13 -5.46
N LEU A 146 -4.15 -11.99 -5.03
CA LEU A 146 -3.47 -10.71 -5.17
C LEU A 146 -2.19 -10.65 -4.35
N LEU A 147 -2.22 -11.17 -3.13
CA LEU A 147 -1.02 -11.25 -2.28
C LEU A 147 0.03 -12.17 -2.89
N ALA A 148 -0.39 -13.32 -3.42
CA ALA A 148 0.53 -14.26 -4.06
C ALA A 148 1.20 -13.61 -5.27
N ARG A 149 0.46 -12.89 -6.08
CA ARG A 149 1.00 -12.16 -7.24
C ARG A 149 1.99 -11.09 -6.81
N ALA A 150 1.66 -10.32 -5.79
CA ALA A 150 2.52 -9.25 -5.29
C ALA A 150 3.86 -9.82 -4.79
N ARG A 151 3.79 -10.88 -3.99
CA ARG A 151 4.99 -11.56 -3.48
C ARG A 151 5.83 -12.16 -4.59
N ARG A 152 5.17 -12.81 -5.55
CA ARG A 152 5.87 -13.43 -6.68
C ARG A 152 6.61 -12.38 -7.50
N SER A 153 5.94 -11.29 -7.86
CA SER A 153 6.54 -10.22 -8.64
C SER A 153 7.78 -9.65 -7.94
N LEU A 154 7.68 -9.40 -6.64
CA LEU A 154 8.78 -8.86 -5.87
C LEU A 154 9.94 -9.85 -5.77
N LEU A 155 9.65 -11.12 -5.47
CA LEU A 155 10.68 -12.15 -5.36
C LEU A 155 11.36 -12.42 -6.70
N GLU A 156 10.64 -12.40 -7.80
CA GLU A 156 11.23 -12.56 -9.14
C GLU A 156 12.20 -11.43 -9.45
N GLU A 157 11.84 -10.21 -9.10
CA GLU A 157 12.73 -9.05 -9.29
C GLU A 157 14.01 -9.18 -8.44
N ILE A 158 13.89 -9.66 -7.21
CA ILE A 158 15.03 -9.90 -6.34
C ILE A 158 15.95 -10.96 -6.94
N LYS A 159 15.38 -12.06 -7.38
CA LYS A 159 16.15 -13.17 -7.99
C LYS A 159 16.83 -12.73 -9.27
N ARG A 160 16.13 -11.97 -10.11
CA ARG A 160 16.68 -11.44 -11.36
C ARG A 160 17.88 -10.56 -11.09
N ARG A 161 17.83 -9.73 -10.07
CA ARG A 161 18.94 -8.88 -9.68
C ARG A 161 20.13 -9.69 -9.19
N ASN A 162 19.88 -10.70 -8.37
CA ASN A 162 20.96 -11.53 -7.78
C ASN A 162 21.65 -12.42 -8.81
N ASN A 163 20.98 -12.70 -9.94
CA ASN A 163 21.55 -13.50 -11.01
C ASN A 163 22.32 -12.68 -12.05
N LEU A 164 22.36 -11.38 -11.89
CA LEU A 164 23.18 -10.47 -12.69
C LEU A 164 24.52 -10.24 -12.02
#